data_e501f485ab8812d04475c429e91b12bf
#
_entry.id   e501f485ab8812d04475c429e91b12bf
#
_cell.length_a   1.000
_cell.length_b   1.000
_cell.length_c   1.000
_cell.angle_alpha   90.00
_cell.angle_beta   90.00
_cell.angle_gamma   90.00
#
_symmetry.space_group_name_H-M   'P 1'
#
loop_
_entity.id
_entity.type
_entity.pdbx_description
1 polymer ?
#
loop_
_entity_poly.entity_id
_entity_poly.type
_entity_poly.pdbx_seq_one_letter_code
_entity_poly.pdbx_strand_id
1 'polypeptide(L)'
;MSELVIRRGLEEPDTTGEFVPHKPARPEKSMGGRKFKLVSDYTPSGDQPTAIAELTGAAKDGEQTQVLLGVTGSGKTFTMAKVIEELQRPALILAPNKILAAQLYGEFKSFFPENAVEYFVSYYDYYQPEAYVPRSDTYIEKESSVNEAIDRMRHSATRALLERDDVIIVASVSCLYGIGSVETYSAMIFDIKKDTQVDQRELIRKLDALKMAK
;
A
#
# COMPACT_ATOMS: atom_id res chain seq x y z
N MET A 1 18.69 -43.87 -7.42
CA MET A 1 17.27 -43.52 -7.45
C MET A 1 17.07 -42.44 -6.39
N SER A 2 16.98 -41.19 -6.78
CA SER A 2 16.79 -40.07 -5.85
C SER A 2 15.29 -39.89 -5.59
N GLU A 3 14.88 -40.17 -4.37
CA GLU A 3 13.50 -39.92 -3.92
C GLU A 3 13.20 -38.45 -3.97
N LEU A 4 12.19 -38.11 -4.73
CA LEU A 4 11.63 -36.75 -4.80
C LEU A 4 10.80 -36.52 -3.53
N VAL A 5 11.39 -35.87 -2.54
CA VAL A 5 10.65 -35.43 -1.34
C VAL A 5 9.77 -34.23 -1.72
N ILE A 6 8.52 -34.51 -2.05
CA ILE A 6 7.51 -33.44 -2.17
C ILE A 6 7.25 -32.95 -0.75
N ARG A 7 7.77 -31.76 -0.40
CA ARG A 7 7.36 -31.04 0.81
C ARG A 7 5.88 -30.70 0.66
N ARG A 8 5.02 -31.40 1.35
CA ARG A 8 3.64 -31.00 1.58
C ARG A 8 3.66 -29.72 2.41
N GLY A 9 3.58 -28.58 1.74
CA GLY A 9 3.58 -27.24 2.36
C GLY A 9 2.20 -26.68 2.64
N LEU A 10 1.22 -27.53 2.91
CA LEU A 10 -0.09 -27.11 3.44
C LEU A 10 -0.48 -28.18 4.44
N GLU A 11 -0.30 -27.91 5.73
CA GLU A 11 -1.03 -28.63 6.76
C GLU A 11 -2.51 -28.46 6.44
N GLU A 12 -3.27 -29.56 6.38
CA GLU A 12 -4.71 -29.47 6.20
C GLU A 12 -5.27 -28.60 7.32
N PRO A 13 -6.09 -27.58 6.99
CA PRO A 13 -6.64 -26.70 8.01
C PRO A 13 -7.42 -27.57 8.99
N ASP A 14 -7.12 -27.41 10.27
CA ASP A 14 -7.85 -28.05 11.35
C ASP A 14 -9.31 -27.64 11.22
N THR A 15 -10.17 -28.56 10.78
CA THR A 15 -11.57 -28.29 10.42
C THR A 15 -12.44 -28.01 11.65
N THR A 16 -11.86 -27.98 12.84
CA THR A 16 -12.53 -27.73 14.11
C THR A 16 -12.20 -26.38 14.75
N GLY A 17 -11.25 -25.62 14.19
CA GLY A 17 -10.82 -24.32 14.68
C GLY A 17 -11.26 -23.16 13.79
N GLU A 18 -11.55 -22.05 14.42
CA GLU A 18 -11.75 -20.76 13.74
C GLU A 18 -10.47 -20.42 12.96
N PHE A 19 -10.58 -20.17 11.64
CA PHE A 19 -9.42 -19.81 10.82
C PHE A 19 -8.78 -18.53 11.34
N VAL A 20 -7.66 -18.65 12.03
CA VAL A 20 -6.84 -17.51 12.45
C VAL A 20 -5.77 -17.27 11.38
N PRO A 21 -5.86 -16.18 10.60
CA PRO A 21 -4.85 -15.87 9.59
C PRO A 21 -3.47 -15.73 10.25
N HIS A 22 -2.45 -16.38 9.67
CA HIS A 22 -1.07 -16.17 10.10
C HIS A 22 -0.71 -14.69 10.01
N LYS A 23 -0.37 -14.08 11.16
CA LYS A 23 0.06 -12.69 11.24
C LYS A 23 1.54 -12.65 11.56
N PRO A 24 2.41 -12.48 10.57
CA PRO A 24 3.85 -12.42 10.79
C PRO A 24 4.20 -11.29 11.75
N ALA A 25 5.27 -11.47 12.53
CA ALA A 25 5.80 -10.43 13.40
C ALA A 25 6.22 -9.23 12.53
N ARG A 26 5.76 -8.03 12.91
CA ARG A 26 6.16 -6.82 12.20
C ARG A 26 7.58 -6.44 12.58
N PRO A 27 8.47 -6.18 11.60
CA PRO A 27 9.80 -5.67 11.90
C PRO A 27 9.71 -4.31 12.61
N GLU A 28 10.69 -3.98 13.44
CA GLU A 28 10.81 -2.65 14.04
C GLU A 28 10.97 -1.59 12.94
N LYS A 29 10.24 -0.50 13.08
CA LYS A 29 10.23 0.57 12.07
C LYS A 29 11.42 1.50 12.28
N SER A 30 12.28 1.62 11.29
CA SER A 30 13.50 2.44 11.34
C SER A 30 13.23 3.95 11.50
N MET A 31 12.05 4.42 11.09
CA MET A 31 11.61 5.82 11.19
C MET A 31 10.24 5.94 11.87
N GLY A 32 9.99 5.13 12.91
CA GLY A 32 8.77 5.15 13.69
C GLY A 32 8.63 6.40 14.59
N GLY A 33 7.46 6.55 15.21
CA GLY A 33 7.16 7.63 16.15
C GLY A 33 6.78 8.98 15.54
N ARG A 34 6.68 9.08 14.21
CA ARG A 34 6.19 10.28 13.53
C ARG A 34 4.67 10.36 13.64
N LYS A 35 4.18 11.58 13.89
CA LYS A 35 2.75 11.86 13.98
C LYS A 35 2.21 12.45 12.69
N PHE A 36 0.94 12.16 12.39
CA PHE A 36 0.22 12.88 11.35
C PHE A 36 -0.02 14.32 11.79
N LYS A 37 0.27 15.24 10.88
CA LYS A 37 0.03 16.67 11.04
C LYS A 37 -0.68 17.19 9.81
N LEU A 38 -1.94 17.51 9.98
CA LEU A 38 -2.76 18.09 8.92
C LEU A 38 -2.44 19.57 8.73
N VAL A 39 -2.21 19.96 7.49
CA VAL A 39 -2.02 21.36 7.08
C VAL A 39 -3.17 21.72 6.14
N SER A 40 -3.98 22.70 6.52
CA SER A 40 -5.12 23.14 5.72
C SER A 40 -5.56 24.54 6.13
N ASP A 41 -5.99 25.32 5.15
CA ASP A 41 -6.65 26.61 5.38
C ASP A 41 -8.13 26.45 5.77
N TYR A 42 -8.66 25.21 5.65
CA TYR A 42 -10.04 24.92 5.99
C TYR A 42 -10.19 24.58 7.48
N THR A 43 -11.30 25.03 8.05
CA THR A 43 -11.75 24.64 9.39
C THR A 43 -13.03 23.81 9.26
N PRO A 44 -13.24 22.78 10.11
CA PRO A 44 -14.46 22.01 10.10
C PRO A 44 -15.70 22.91 10.29
N SER A 45 -16.72 22.75 9.44
CA SER A 45 -17.93 23.55 9.45
C SER A 45 -19.19 22.69 9.24
N GLY A 46 -20.37 23.26 9.60
CA GLY A 46 -21.63 22.52 9.52
C GLY A 46 -21.61 21.27 10.37
N ASP A 47 -21.94 20.10 9.78
CA ASP A 47 -22.01 18.82 10.46
C ASP A 47 -20.65 18.11 10.58
N GLN A 48 -19.58 18.66 9.97
CA GLN A 48 -18.25 18.03 9.97
C GLN A 48 -17.67 17.83 11.39
N PRO A 49 -17.74 18.80 12.34
CA PRO A 49 -17.23 18.58 13.69
C PRO A 49 -17.88 17.38 14.38
N THR A 50 -19.21 17.25 14.26
CA THR A 50 -19.97 16.13 14.83
C THR A 50 -19.56 14.81 14.18
N ALA A 51 -19.49 14.76 12.85
CA ALA A 51 -19.08 13.56 12.11
C ALA A 51 -17.64 13.12 12.46
N ILE A 52 -16.71 14.07 12.62
CA ILE A 52 -15.32 13.77 13.04
C ILE A 52 -15.32 13.15 14.44
N ALA A 53 -16.05 13.75 15.39
CA ALA A 53 -16.12 13.28 16.76
C ALA A 53 -16.71 11.86 16.85
N GLU A 54 -17.83 11.61 16.14
CA GLU A 54 -18.51 10.31 16.10
C GLU A 54 -17.61 9.24 15.48
N LEU A 55 -17.05 9.49 14.28
CA LEU A 55 -16.17 8.54 13.58
C LEU A 55 -14.92 8.21 14.41
N THR A 56 -14.33 9.22 15.03
CA THR A 56 -13.13 9.04 15.85
C THR A 56 -13.43 8.31 17.15
N GLY A 57 -14.56 8.63 17.80
CA GLY A 57 -15.03 7.97 19.02
C GLY A 57 -15.29 6.49 18.77
N ALA A 58 -16.13 6.18 17.80
CA ALA A 58 -16.48 4.80 17.44
C ALA A 58 -15.23 3.97 17.01
N ALA A 59 -14.28 4.57 16.29
CA ALA A 59 -13.04 3.89 15.94
C ALA A 59 -12.13 3.61 17.16
N LYS A 60 -12.15 4.46 18.18
CA LYS A 60 -11.44 4.23 19.47
C LYS A 60 -12.11 3.15 20.29
N ASP A 61 -13.43 3.08 20.24
CA ASP A 61 -14.24 2.06 20.90
C ASP A 61 -14.19 0.68 20.22
N GLY A 62 -13.50 0.60 19.07
CA GLY A 62 -13.28 -0.65 18.34
C GLY A 62 -14.36 -1.01 17.34
N GLU A 63 -15.25 -0.08 16.98
CA GLU A 63 -16.23 -0.30 15.94
C GLU A 63 -15.52 -0.49 14.59
N GLN A 64 -15.82 -1.62 13.92
CA GLN A 64 -15.11 -2.05 12.73
C GLN A 64 -15.65 -1.42 11.44
N THR A 65 -16.91 -1.03 11.42
CA THR A 65 -17.59 -0.55 10.22
C THR A 65 -18.36 0.73 10.50
N GLN A 66 -18.05 1.78 9.77
CA GLN A 66 -18.73 3.06 9.87
C GLN A 66 -19.00 3.60 8.47
N VAL A 67 -20.05 4.39 8.31
CA VAL A 67 -20.43 5.00 7.03
C VAL A 67 -20.53 6.51 7.17
N LEU A 68 -19.71 7.23 6.39
CA LEU A 68 -19.82 8.68 6.24
C LEU A 68 -20.65 9.02 5.00
N LEU A 69 -21.90 9.43 5.20
CA LEU A 69 -22.80 9.84 4.14
C LEU A 69 -22.69 11.37 3.91
N GLY A 70 -22.60 11.77 2.67
CA GLY A 70 -22.56 13.19 2.31
C GLY A 70 -22.61 13.40 0.80
N VAL A 71 -23.18 14.52 0.36
CA VAL A 71 -23.22 14.90 -1.06
C VAL A 71 -21.82 15.21 -1.60
N THR A 72 -21.68 15.26 -2.92
CA THR A 72 -20.43 15.71 -3.56
C THR A 72 -20.14 17.15 -3.15
N GLY A 73 -18.89 17.45 -2.80
CA GLY A 73 -18.48 18.78 -2.34
C GLY A 73 -18.74 19.06 -0.85
N SER A 74 -19.31 18.13 -0.08
CA SER A 74 -19.52 18.32 1.38
C SER A 74 -18.24 18.24 2.22
N GLY A 75 -17.06 18.07 1.62
CA GLY A 75 -15.79 18.01 2.31
C GLY A 75 -15.49 16.68 2.99
N LYS A 76 -16.05 15.56 2.47
CA LYS A 76 -15.78 14.21 3.03
C LYS A 76 -14.28 13.87 3.12
N THR A 77 -13.50 14.24 2.10
CA THR A 77 -12.05 14.00 2.11
C THR A 77 -11.37 14.74 3.26
N PHE A 78 -11.74 15.99 3.50
CA PHE A 78 -11.23 16.77 4.62
C PHE A 78 -11.67 16.19 5.98
N THR A 79 -12.94 15.77 6.10
CA THR A 79 -13.44 15.06 7.29
C THR A 79 -12.61 13.83 7.59
N MET A 80 -12.34 12.99 6.58
CA MET A 80 -11.51 11.79 6.74
C MET A 80 -10.05 12.12 7.07
N ALA A 81 -9.50 13.20 6.50
CA ALA A 81 -8.17 13.67 6.86
C ALA A 81 -8.09 14.05 8.34
N LYS A 82 -9.11 14.74 8.88
CA LYS A 82 -9.21 15.04 10.31
C LYS A 82 -9.32 13.80 11.17
N VAL A 83 -10.10 12.81 10.78
CA VAL A 83 -10.19 11.52 11.49
C VAL A 83 -8.83 10.81 11.53
N ILE A 84 -8.08 10.78 10.41
CA ILE A 84 -6.73 10.20 10.36
C ILE A 84 -5.77 10.95 11.31
N GLU A 85 -5.80 12.29 11.30
CA GLU A 85 -5.00 13.10 12.21
C GLU A 85 -5.30 12.77 13.68
N GLU A 86 -6.57 12.65 14.06
CA GLU A 86 -6.95 12.36 15.46
C GLU A 86 -6.67 10.92 15.90
N LEU A 87 -6.80 9.95 15.00
CA LEU A 87 -6.53 8.55 15.31
C LEU A 87 -5.05 8.20 15.35
N GLN A 88 -4.19 8.95 14.65
CA GLN A 88 -2.74 8.71 14.58
C GLN A 88 -2.38 7.26 14.19
N ARG A 89 -3.14 6.66 13.25
CA ARG A 89 -2.94 5.30 12.76
C ARG A 89 -2.65 5.31 11.27
N PRO A 90 -1.78 4.42 10.76
CA PRO A 90 -1.62 4.23 9.32
C PRO A 90 -2.97 4.00 8.65
N ALA A 91 -3.17 4.59 7.48
CA ALA A 91 -4.43 4.52 6.76
C ALA A 91 -4.27 3.95 5.35
N LEU A 92 -5.21 3.10 4.94
CA LEU A 92 -5.35 2.62 3.57
C LEU A 92 -6.65 3.17 2.98
N ILE A 93 -6.53 3.93 1.91
CA ILE A 93 -7.64 4.54 1.18
C ILE A 93 -7.82 3.78 -0.12
N LEU A 94 -8.94 3.08 -0.27
CA LEU A 94 -9.26 2.32 -1.47
C LEU A 94 -10.17 3.13 -2.39
N ALA A 95 -9.71 3.36 -3.62
CA ALA A 95 -10.49 3.98 -4.67
C ALA A 95 -10.92 2.94 -5.72
N PRO A 96 -12.08 3.08 -6.36
CA PRO A 96 -12.59 2.13 -7.34
C PRO A 96 -11.78 2.10 -8.65
N ASN A 97 -11.03 3.16 -8.95
CA ASN A 97 -10.22 3.26 -10.16
C ASN A 97 -8.98 4.13 -9.96
N LYS A 98 -8.04 4.08 -10.94
CA LYS A 98 -6.79 4.84 -10.91
C LYS A 98 -6.99 6.36 -10.88
N ILE A 99 -8.00 6.87 -11.59
CA ILE A 99 -8.23 8.32 -11.73
C ILE A 99 -8.65 8.91 -10.38
N LEU A 100 -9.62 8.27 -9.71
CA LEU A 100 -10.05 8.69 -8.38
C LEU A 100 -8.95 8.49 -7.34
N ALA A 101 -8.18 7.41 -7.45
CA ALA A 101 -7.00 7.22 -6.60
C ALA A 101 -5.99 8.36 -6.76
N ALA A 102 -5.72 8.81 -8.00
CA ALA A 102 -4.81 9.93 -8.26
C ALA A 102 -5.32 11.25 -7.68
N GLN A 103 -6.62 11.52 -7.81
CA GLN A 103 -7.25 12.69 -7.21
C GLN A 103 -7.11 12.67 -5.68
N LEU A 104 -7.51 11.57 -5.04
CA LEU A 104 -7.40 11.43 -3.57
C LEU A 104 -5.93 11.51 -3.10
N TYR A 105 -5.00 10.92 -3.85
CA TYR A 105 -3.58 11.04 -3.55
C TYR A 105 -3.13 12.51 -3.52
N GLY A 106 -3.52 13.31 -4.53
CA GLY A 106 -3.23 14.75 -4.57
C GLY A 106 -3.83 15.51 -3.39
N GLU A 107 -5.11 15.24 -3.05
CA GLU A 107 -5.79 15.87 -1.93
C GLU A 107 -5.10 15.53 -0.59
N PHE A 108 -4.86 14.23 -0.31
CA PHE A 108 -4.19 13.82 0.93
C PHE A 108 -2.72 14.28 1.01
N LYS A 109 -2.02 14.34 -0.11
CA LYS A 109 -0.66 14.88 -0.16
C LYS A 109 -0.62 16.36 0.19
N SER A 110 -1.66 17.12 -0.20
CA SER A 110 -1.80 18.53 0.18
C SER A 110 -2.11 18.68 1.67
N PHE A 111 -2.95 17.80 2.23
CA PHE A 111 -3.29 17.83 3.66
C PHE A 111 -2.15 17.36 4.57
N PHE A 112 -1.30 16.46 4.10
CA PHE A 112 -0.21 15.87 4.88
C PHE A 112 1.15 16.01 4.17
N PRO A 113 1.65 17.24 3.98
CA PRO A 113 2.87 17.49 3.21
C PRO A 113 4.13 16.89 3.85
N GLU A 114 4.16 16.77 5.19
CA GLU A 114 5.29 16.24 5.96
C GLU A 114 5.22 14.73 6.20
N ASN A 115 4.05 14.11 5.94
CA ASN A 115 3.82 12.70 6.18
C ASN A 115 3.99 11.85 4.89
N ALA A 116 4.10 10.54 5.05
CA ALA A 116 4.23 9.63 3.92
C ALA A 116 2.86 9.35 3.30
N VAL A 117 2.49 10.14 2.31
CA VAL A 117 1.33 9.85 1.46
C VAL A 117 1.83 9.18 0.20
N GLU A 118 1.39 7.94 -0.03
CA GLU A 118 1.91 7.05 -1.07
C GLU A 118 0.79 6.58 -2.00
N TYR A 119 1.17 6.30 -3.26
CA TYR A 119 0.25 5.90 -4.32
C TYR A 119 0.50 4.46 -4.74
N PHE A 120 -0.55 3.62 -4.70
CA PHE A 120 -0.43 2.21 -4.99
C PHE A 120 -1.55 1.71 -5.92
N VAL A 121 -1.27 1.69 -7.21
CA VAL A 121 -2.20 1.26 -8.26
C VAL A 121 -1.54 0.24 -9.18
N SER A 122 -2.29 -0.34 -10.12
CA SER A 122 -1.72 -1.23 -11.13
C SER A 122 -0.68 -0.49 -11.99
N TYR A 123 0.48 -1.08 -12.18
CA TYR A 123 1.56 -0.54 -13.01
C TYR A 123 1.34 -0.75 -14.51
N TYR A 124 0.32 -1.52 -14.91
CA TYR A 124 -0.05 -1.64 -16.32
C TYR A 124 -0.84 -0.41 -16.75
N ASP A 125 -0.35 0.30 -17.77
CA ASP A 125 -1.06 1.41 -18.40
C ASP A 125 -1.98 0.91 -19.52
N TYR A 126 -1.54 -0.12 -20.20
CA TYR A 126 -2.27 -0.74 -21.30
C TYR A 126 -2.23 -2.26 -21.15
N TYR A 127 -3.36 -2.88 -21.36
CA TYR A 127 -3.50 -4.34 -21.42
C TYR A 127 -4.44 -4.71 -22.55
N GLN A 128 -3.90 -5.35 -23.56
CA GLN A 128 -4.66 -5.96 -24.63
C GLN A 128 -4.61 -7.47 -24.47
N PRO A 129 -5.74 -8.13 -24.19
CA PRO A 129 -5.79 -9.58 -24.19
C PRO A 129 -5.58 -10.10 -25.62
N GLU A 130 -5.04 -11.30 -25.72
CA GLU A 130 -4.98 -12.03 -26.97
C GLU A 130 -6.39 -12.25 -27.52
N ALA A 131 -6.56 -12.07 -28.81
CA ALA A 131 -7.82 -12.26 -29.51
C ALA A 131 -7.58 -12.80 -30.92
N TYR A 132 -8.44 -13.70 -31.34
CA TYR A 132 -8.47 -14.16 -32.73
C TYR A 132 -9.70 -13.59 -33.45
N VAL A 133 -9.47 -12.94 -34.59
CA VAL A 133 -10.52 -12.37 -35.41
C VAL A 133 -10.75 -13.29 -36.63
N PRO A 134 -11.74 -14.20 -36.60
CA PRO A 134 -11.95 -15.20 -37.69
C PRO A 134 -12.20 -14.59 -39.04
N ARG A 135 -12.81 -13.40 -39.10
CA ARG A 135 -13.17 -12.73 -40.36
C ARG A 135 -11.97 -12.28 -41.19
N SER A 136 -10.86 -11.96 -40.54
CA SER A 136 -9.62 -11.50 -41.19
C SER A 136 -8.47 -12.47 -41.01
N ASP A 137 -8.73 -13.64 -40.40
CA ASP A 137 -7.70 -14.63 -40.04
C ASP A 137 -6.50 -13.99 -39.33
N THR A 138 -6.80 -13.06 -38.40
CA THR A 138 -5.78 -12.27 -37.68
C THR A 138 -5.75 -12.68 -36.26
N TYR A 139 -4.58 -13.06 -35.79
CA TYR A 139 -4.30 -13.26 -34.36
C TYR A 139 -3.70 -11.97 -33.78
N ILE A 140 -4.37 -11.40 -32.78
CA ILE A 140 -3.89 -10.24 -32.02
C ILE A 140 -3.16 -10.80 -30.79
N GLU A 141 -1.86 -10.55 -30.71
CA GLU A 141 -1.05 -10.98 -29.59
C GLU A 141 -1.37 -10.18 -28.32
N LYS A 142 -1.14 -10.81 -27.17
CA LYS A 142 -1.25 -10.14 -25.88
C LYS A 142 -0.20 -9.03 -25.79
N GLU A 143 -0.63 -7.81 -25.53
CA GLU A 143 0.25 -6.68 -25.33
C GLU A 143 0.00 -6.02 -23.97
N SER A 144 1.06 -5.66 -23.27
CA SER A 144 0.98 -4.92 -22.00
C SER A 144 2.16 -3.97 -21.89
N SER A 145 1.88 -2.73 -21.52
CA SER A 145 2.91 -1.75 -21.21
C SER A 145 2.99 -1.52 -19.70
N VAL A 146 4.20 -1.56 -19.16
CA VAL A 146 4.50 -1.32 -17.76
C VAL A 146 4.95 0.12 -17.58
N ASN A 147 4.31 0.83 -16.65
CA ASN A 147 4.72 2.17 -16.27
C ASN A 147 5.73 2.09 -15.11
N GLU A 148 7.00 2.30 -15.42
CA GLU A 148 8.10 2.26 -14.44
C GLU A 148 7.96 3.30 -13.31
N ALA A 149 7.33 4.44 -13.58
CA ALA A 149 7.10 5.46 -12.56
C ALA A 149 6.10 4.96 -11.51
N ILE A 150 5.03 4.29 -11.94
CA ILE A 150 4.05 3.69 -11.04
C ILE A 150 4.68 2.52 -10.27
N ASP A 151 5.52 1.71 -10.93
CA ASP A 151 6.22 0.62 -10.26
C ASP A 151 7.11 1.15 -9.12
N ARG A 152 7.88 2.19 -9.37
CA ARG A 152 8.68 2.89 -8.34
C ARG A 152 7.81 3.43 -7.19
N MET A 153 6.62 3.99 -7.50
CA MET A 153 5.69 4.45 -6.47
C MET A 153 5.17 3.30 -5.60
N ARG A 154 4.91 2.12 -6.19
CA ARG A 154 4.51 0.92 -5.44
C ARG A 154 5.61 0.45 -4.49
N HIS A 155 6.86 0.44 -4.93
CA HIS A 155 8.00 0.13 -4.07
C HIS A 155 8.17 1.16 -2.95
N SER A 156 8.00 2.47 -3.25
CA SER A 156 8.00 3.54 -2.25
C SER A 156 6.94 3.33 -1.18
N ALA A 157 5.70 3.00 -1.58
CA ALA A 157 4.60 2.73 -0.66
C ALA A 157 4.90 1.53 0.25
N THR A 158 5.42 0.44 -0.30
CA THR A 158 5.80 -0.74 0.47
C THR A 158 6.90 -0.42 1.47
N ARG A 159 7.92 0.32 1.05
CA ARG A 159 9.00 0.77 1.91
C ARG A 159 8.50 1.66 3.04
N ALA A 160 7.69 2.69 2.72
CA ALA A 160 7.12 3.60 3.71
C ALA A 160 6.32 2.85 4.78
N LEU A 161 5.53 1.85 4.38
CA LEU A 161 4.74 1.03 5.30
C LEU A 161 5.62 0.23 6.28
N LEU A 162 6.79 -0.23 5.83
CA LEU A 162 7.73 -0.99 6.66
C LEU A 162 8.56 -0.09 7.59
N GLU A 163 8.88 1.14 7.17
CA GLU A 163 9.81 2.02 7.89
C GLU A 163 9.12 3.08 8.76
N ARG A 164 7.86 3.49 8.45
CA ARG A 164 7.19 4.64 9.07
C ARG A 164 5.83 4.26 9.68
N ASP A 165 5.40 5.04 10.67
CA ASP A 165 4.06 4.92 11.29
C ASP A 165 3.05 5.89 10.71
N ASP A 166 3.51 7.01 10.16
CA ASP A 166 2.71 8.09 9.60
C ASP A 166 2.47 7.90 8.09
N VAL A 167 1.90 6.75 7.70
CA VAL A 167 1.72 6.35 6.31
C VAL A 167 0.25 6.37 5.92
N ILE A 168 -0.06 7.05 4.82
CA ILE A 168 -1.36 7.00 4.13
C ILE A 168 -1.11 6.40 2.75
N ILE A 169 -1.70 5.24 2.46
CA ILE A 169 -1.62 4.63 1.13
C ILE A 169 -2.94 4.86 0.41
N VAL A 170 -2.89 5.53 -0.72
CA VAL A 170 -4.03 5.66 -1.63
C VAL A 170 -3.88 4.62 -2.74
N ALA A 171 -4.81 3.69 -2.80
CA ALA A 171 -4.71 2.52 -3.65
C ALA A 171 -5.97 2.27 -4.48
N SER A 172 -5.81 1.50 -5.54
CA SER A 172 -6.91 0.83 -6.23
C SER A 172 -6.96 -0.65 -5.83
N VAL A 173 -7.92 -1.40 -6.34
CA VAL A 173 -8.10 -2.83 -6.09
C VAL A 173 -6.81 -3.66 -6.30
N SER A 174 -5.87 -3.16 -7.09
CA SER A 174 -4.57 -3.81 -7.33
C SER A 174 -3.70 -3.96 -6.07
N CYS A 175 -4.01 -3.26 -4.98
CA CYS A 175 -3.31 -3.45 -3.70
C CYS A 175 -3.52 -4.85 -3.08
N LEU A 176 -4.57 -5.58 -3.52
CA LEU A 176 -4.81 -6.96 -3.12
C LEU A 176 -3.72 -7.90 -3.67
N TYR A 177 -3.07 -7.51 -4.76
CA TYR A 177 -1.93 -8.21 -5.35
C TYR A 177 -0.65 -7.50 -4.92
N GLY A 178 -0.10 -7.91 -3.77
CA GLY A 178 1.11 -7.31 -3.20
C GLY A 178 2.37 -7.54 -4.04
N ILE A 179 3.50 -6.99 -3.58
CA ILE A 179 4.82 -7.15 -4.22
C ILE A 179 5.54 -8.45 -3.73
N GLY A 180 4.89 -9.25 -2.92
CA GLY A 180 5.43 -10.44 -2.29
C GLY A 180 5.21 -10.47 -0.78
N SER A 181 5.82 -11.43 -0.08
CA SER A 181 5.75 -11.47 1.38
C SER A 181 6.60 -10.37 2.01
N VAL A 182 6.21 -9.91 3.20
CA VAL A 182 6.95 -8.89 3.95
C VAL A 182 8.37 -9.37 4.28
N GLU A 183 8.51 -10.65 4.61
CA GLU A 183 9.78 -11.27 4.95
C GLU A 183 10.72 -11.30 3.74
N THR A 184 10.21 -11.71 2.58
CA THR A 184 10.98 -11.73 1.32
C THR A 184 11.39 -10.33 0.91
N TYR A 185 10.47 -9.37 1.00
CA TYR A 185 10.77 -7.98 0.65
C TYR A 185 11.82 -7.37 1.58
N SER A 186 11.70 -7.58 2.90
CA SER A 186 12.67 -7.09 3.88
C SER A 186 14.05 -7.73 3.72
N ALA A 187 14.11 -9.01 3.34
CA ALA A 187 15.37 -9.70 3.07
C ALA A 187 16.08 -9.20 1.80
N MET A 188 15.34 -8.58 0.87
CA MET A 188 15.88 -8.03 -0.38
C MET A 188 16.23 -6.54 -0.31
N ILE A 189 16.13 -5.91 0.87
CA ILE A 189 16.46 -4.50 1.08
C ILE A 189 17.75 -4.39 1.88
N PHE A 190 18.60 -3.44 1.51
CA PHE A 190 19.69 -2.96 2.36
C PHE A 190 19.80 -1.45 2.28
N ASP A 191 20.16 -0.84 3.39
CA ASP A 191 20.28 0.61 3.51
C ASP A 191 21.73 1.07 3.31
N ILE A 192 21.88 2.13 2.51
CA ILE A 192 23.15 2.86 2.39
C ILE A 192 22.89 4.28 2.90
N LYS A 193 23.63 4.66 3.95
CA LYS A 193 23.56 6.04 4.46
C LYS A 193 24.66 6.87 3.81
N LYS A 194 24.34 8.12 3.44
CA LYS A 194 25.31 9.09 2.97
C LYS A 194 26.40 9.28 4.05
N ASP A 195 27.64 9.45 3.62
CA ASP A 195 28.81 9.64 4.48
C ASP A 195 29.17 8.43 5.38
N THR A 196 28.66 7.24 5.07
CA THR A 196 29.09 6.00 5.72
C THR A 196 30.15 5.31 4.87
N GLN A 197 31.24 4.88 5.51
CA GLN A 197 32.27 4.10 4.84
C GLN A 197 31.74 2.68 4.59
N VAL A 198 31.65 2.29 3.32
CA VAL A 198 31.14 0.97 2.90
C VAL A 198 32.25 0.25 2.14
N ASP A 199 32.50 -1.02 2.46
CA ASP A 199 33.39 -1.87 1.67
C ASP A 199 32.74 -2.20 0.32
N GLN A 200 33.38 -1.78 -0.76
CA GLN A 200 32.92 -2.00 -2.13
C GLN A 200 32.70 -3.49 -2.44
N ARG A 201 33.59 -4.36 -1.97
CA ARG A 201 33.50 -5.82 -2.23
C ARG A 201 32.30 -6.43 -1.50
N GLU A 202 32.03 -6.01 -0.29
CA GLU A 202 30.87 -6.43 0.47
C GLU A 202 29.57 -5.96 -0.17
N LEU A 203 29.53 -4.71 -0.63
CA LEU A 203 28.38 -4.15 -1.34
C LEU A 203 28.07 -4.92 -2.62
N ILE A 204 29.08 -5.20 -3.45
CA ILE A 204 28.92 -5.99 -4.68
C ILE A 204 28.40 -7.39 -4.35
N ARG A 205 28.94 -8.04 -3.31
CA ARG A 205 28.47 -9.37 -2.89
C ARG A 205 27.00 -9.36 -2.47
N LYS A 206 26.55 -8.34 -1.72
CA LYS A 206 25.15 -8.16 -1.34
C LYS A 206 24.26 -7.98 -2.57
N LEU A 207 24.68 -7.15 -3.53
CA LEU A 207 23.94 -6.93 -4.78
C LEU A 207 23.83 -8.21 -5.63
N ASP A 208 24.91 -8.99 -5.72
CA ASP A 208 24.88 -10.27 -6.46
C ASP A 208 23.98 -11.28 -5.76
N ALA A 209 23.98 -11.37 -4.43
CA ALA A 209 23.09 -12.23 -3.67
C ALA A 209 21.60 -11.86 -3.91
N LEU A 210 21.27 -10.58 -4.01
CA LEU A 210 19.92 -10.12 -4.31
C LEU A 210 19.47 -10.45 -5.74
N LYS A 211 20.39 -10.49 -6.71
CA LYS A 211 20.09 -10.92 -8.10
C LYS A 211 19.78 -12.41 -8.18
N MET A 212 20.44 -13.23 -7.36
CA MET A 212 20.28 -14.69 -7.35
C MET A 212 18.99 -15.12 -6.64
N ALA A 213 18.36 -14.23 -5.85
CA ALA A 213 17.11 -14.48 -5.13
C ALA A 213 15.83 -14.21 -5.97
N LYS A 214 15.98 -13.77 -7.24
CA LYS A 214 14.91 -13.65 -8.23
C LYS A 214 14.77 -14.94 -9.05
#